data_a84329c21b800dcf26cce2e09fe15978
#
_entry.id   a84329c21b800dcf26cce2e09fe15978
#
_cell.length_a   1.000
_cell.length_b   1.000
_cell.length_c   1.000
_cell.angle_alpha   90.00
_cell.angle_beta   90.00
_cell.angle_gamma   90.00
#
_symmetry.space_group_name_H-M   'P 1'
#
loop_
_entity.id
_entity.type
_entity.pdbx_description
1 polymer ?
#
loop_
_entity_poly.entity_id
_entity_poly.type
_entity_poly.pdbx_seq_one_letter_code
_entity_poly.pdbx_strand_id
1 'polypeptide(L)'
;PLDSTFSCYRQLFAKGQTFVYDLTDIGEYYIQYLRMMDHWHDVLPGRVLTVQYEDLVFDLENYVRKLLEYCELPWEDSCLKFYETDRPVRTASSEQVRQPVYTKSVHYWRNYEDELTELIEVLDPILPRFKHYEHINRV
;
A
#
# COMPACT_ATOMS: atom_id res chain seq x y z
N PRO A 1 -5.66 -2.96 2.18
CA PRO A 1 -6.66 -1.89 1.97
C PRO A 1 -6.76 -0.93 3.14
N LEU A 2 -7.04 -1.41 4.37
CA LEU A 2 -7.32 -0.57 5.53
C LEU A 2 -6.16 0.36 5.91
N ASP A 3 -4.93 -0.12 6.00
CA ASP A 3 -3.78 0.75 6.28
C ASP A 3 -3.56 1.80 5.18
N SER A 4 -3.75 1.42 3.90
CA SER A 4 -3.56 2.33 2.77
C SER A 4 -4.61 3.44 2.76
N THR A 5 -5.89 3.10 2.90
CA THR A 5 -6.98 4.09 2.93
C THR A 5 -6.90 4.96 4.16
N PHE A 6 -6.64 4.39 5.34
CA PHE A 6 -6.46 5.14 6.58
C PHE A 6 -5.25 6.09 6.53
N SER A 7 -4.14 5.65 5.93
CA SER A 7 -2.96 6.51 5.72
C SER A 7 -3.30 7.72 4.83
N CYS A 8 -4.09 7.52 3.76
CA CYS A 8 -4.57 8.61 2.91
C CYS A 8 -5.54 9.53 3.66
N TYR A 9 -6.51 8.98 4.40
CA TYR A 9 -7.46 9.76 5.21
C TYR A 9 -6.79 10.71 6.21
N ARG A 10 -5.68 10.28 6.83
CA ARG A 10 -4.90 11.08 7.77
C ARG A 10 -4.02 12.13 7.11
N GLN A 11 -3.81 12.05 5.79
CA GLN A 11 -2.91 12.93 5.06
C GLN A 11 -3.63 14.20 4.59
N LEU A 12 -3.10 15.36 4.93
CA LEU A 12 -3.56 16.61 4.35
C LEU A 12 -2.98 16.79 2.95
N PHE A 13 -3.83 16.63 1.94
CA PHE A 13 -3.47 16.90 0.55
C PHE A 13 -3.78 18.36 0.18
N ALA A 14 -2.85 19.02 -0.49
CA ALA A 14 -2.97 20.44 -0.81
C ALA A 14 -4.08 20.74 -1.80
N LYS A 15 -4.37 19.86 -2.77
CA LYS A 15 -5.39 20.04 -3.83
C LYS A 15 -5.86 18.70 -4.42
N GLY A 16 -7.13 18.66 -4.84
CA GLY A 16 -7.61 17.72 -5.87
C GLY A 16 -8.00 16.33 -5.40
N GLN A 17 -7.96 16.04 -4.11
CA GLN A 17 -8.28 14.71 -3.58
C GLN A 17 -9.32 14.80 -2.46
N THR A 18 -10.49 15.36 -2.75
CA THR A 18 -11.53 15.60 -1.75
C THR A 18 -12.11 14.32 -1.18
N PHE A 19 -12.15 13.24 -1.95
CA PHE A 19 -12.64 11.92 -1.53
C PHE A 19 -11.85 11.32 -0.36
N VAL A 20 -10.61 11.74 -0.10
CA VAL A 20 -9.82 11.19 1.01
C VAL A 20 -10.25 11.70 2.39
N TYR A 21 -11.12 12.70 2.46
CA TYR A 21 -11.59 13.29 3.71
C TYR A 21 -12.91 12.72 4.22
N ASP A 22 -13.43 11.68 3.56
CA ASP A 22 -14.61 10.94 3.94
C ASP A 22 -14.31 9.43 3.90
N LEU A 23 -14.75 8.67 4.92
CA LEU A 23 -14.43 7.26 5.07
C LEU A 23 -15.16 6.39 4.04
N THR A 24 -16.38 6.74 3.70
CA THR A 24 -17.15 6.05 2.65
C THR A 24 -16.55 6.34 1.28
N ASP A 25 -16.32 7.61 0.95
CA ASP A 25 -15.78 8.02 -0.35
C ASP A 25 -14.42 7.38 -0.65
N ILE A 26 -13.51 7.36 0.34
CA ILE A 26 -12.18 6.75 0.14
C ILE A 26 -12.28 5.22 0.02
N GLY A 27 -13.21 4.58 0.74
CA GLY A 27 -13.50 3.15 0.62
C GLY A 27 -14.02 2.80 -0.77
N GLU A 28 -15.02 3.53 -1.27
CA GLU A 28 -15.58 3.35 -2.61
C GLU A 28 -14.53 3.61 -3.70
N TYR A 29 -13.70 4.64 -3.54
CA TYR A 29 -12.60 4.93 -4.46
C TYR A 29 -11.61 3.75 -4.51
N TYR A 30 -11.28 3.14 -3.37
CA TYR A 30 -10.40 1.99 -3.32
C TYR A 30 -11.01 0.77 -4.06
N ILE A 31 -12.30 0.55 -3.94
CA ILE A 31 -13.01 -0.50 -4.71
C ILE A 31 -12.93 -0.24 -6.22
N GLN A 32 -13.11 1.01 -6.66
CA GLN A 32 -12.95 1.36 -8.09
C GLN A 32 -11.51 1.18 -8.56
N TYR A 33 -10.53 1.53 -7.73
CA TYR A 33 -9.12 1.25 -8.01
C TYR A 33 -8.88 -0.25 -8.25
N LEU A 34 -9.41 -1.13 -7.39
CA LEU A 34 -9.26 -2.58 -7.60
C LEU A 34 -9.89 -3.07 -8.90
N ARG A 35 -11.09 -2.58 -9.23
CA ARG A 35 -11.75 -2.92 -10.51
C ARG A 35 -10.89 -2.50 -11.71
N MET A 36 -10.27 -1.33 -11.63
CA MET A 36 -9.36 -0.86 -12.67
C MET A 36 -8.11 -1.73 -12.75
N MET A 37 -7.55 -2.14 -11.62
CA MET A 37 -6.38 -3.04 -11.59
C MET A 37 -6.72 -4.42 -12.15
N ASP A 38 -7.87 -4.98 -11.80
CA ASP A 38 -8.37 -6.25 -12.37
C ASP A 38 -8.46 -6.13 -13.90
N HIS A 39 -9.06 -5.04 -14.41
CA HIS A 39 -9.13 -4.78 -15.85
C HIS A 39 -7.73 -4.72 -16.50
N TRP A 40 -6.76 -4.02 -15.89
CA TRP A 40 -5.40 -3.97 -16.45
C TRP A 40 -4.71 -5.32 -16.44
N HIS A 41 -4.92 -6.15 -15.43
CA HIS A 41 -4.39 -7.51 -15.41
C HIS A 41 -4.98 -8.38 -16.53
N ASP A 42 -6.26 -8.19 -16.84
CA ASP A 42 -6.96 -8.94 -17.90
C ASP A 42 -6.51 -8.53 -19.31
N VAL A 43 -6.41 -7.21 -19.57
CA VAL A 43 -6.11 -6.71 -20.92
C VAL A 43 -4.62 -6.58 -21.21
N LEU A 44 -3.79 -6.51 -20.19
CA LEU A 44 -2.33 -6.39 -20.26
C LEU A 44 -1.64 -7.45 -19.39
N PRO A 45 -1.83 -8.74 -19.65
CA PRO A 45 -1.29 -9.80 -18.80
C PRO A 45 0.23 -9.70 -18.67
N GLY A 46 0.72 -9.76 -17.44
CA GLY A 46 2.15 -9.67 -17.11
C GLY A 46 2.78 -8.29 -17.23
N ARG A 47 2.01 -7.24 -17.57
CA ARG A 47 2.54 -5.86 -17.71
C ARG A 47 2.43 -5.03 -16.44
N VAL A 48 1.71 -5.52 -15.44
CA VAL A 48 1.55 -4.86 -14.15
C VAL A 48 1.93 -5.85 -13.06
N LEU A 49 2.92 -5.49 -12.25
CA LEU A 49 3.33 -6.27 -11.08
C LEU A 49 2.63 -5.70 -9.83
N THR A 50 1.89 -6.55 -9.13
CA THR A 50 1.32 -6.20 -7.83
C THR A 50 2.30 -6.59 -6.72
N VAL A 51 2.67 -5.61 -5.88
CA VAL A 51 3.54 -5.79 -4.72
C VAL A 51 2.73 -5.52 -3.46
N GLN A 52 2.61 -6.52 -2.60
CA GLN A 52 2.02 -6.32 -1.27
C GLN A 52 3.07 -5.70 -0.35
N TYR A 53 2.73 -4.58 0.27
CA TYR A 53 3.64 -3.87 1.16
C TYR A 53 4.06 -4.73 2.36
N GLU A 54 3.12 -5.46 2.92
CA GLU A 54 3.33 -6.34 4.05
C GLU A 54 4.40 -7.40 3.74
N ASP A 55 4.27 -8.07 2.60
CA ASP A 55 5.25 -9.07 2.17
C ASP A 55 6.63 -8.42 1.94
N LEU A 56 6.66 -7.24 1.31
CA LEU A 56 7.89 -6.50 1.04
C LEU A 56 8.63 -6.12 2.34
N VAL A 57 7.93 -5.64 3.37
CA VAL A 57 8.59 -5.22 4.61
C VAL A 57 9.11 -6.40 5.45
N PHE A 58 8.54 -7.59 5.29
CA PHE A 58 8.98 -8.79 5.98
C PHE A 58 10.13 -9.51 5.26
N ASP A 59 10.26 -9.35 3.93
CA ASP A 59 11.28 -10.01 3.14
C ASP A 59 11.79 -9.10 2.01
N LEU A 60 12.39 -7.97 2.41
CA LEU A 60 12.81 -6.90 1.52
C LEU A 60 13.73 -7.39 0.40
N GLU A 61 14.76 -8.18 0.71
CA GLU A 61 15.73 -8.60 -0.29
C GLU A 61 15.09 -9.44 -1.40
N ASN A 62 14.32 -10.46 -1.05
CA ASN A 62 13.66 -11.31 -2.04
C ASN A 62 12.65 -10.53 -2.88
N TYR A 63 11.92 -9.58 -2.29
CA TYR A 63 11.00 -8.74 -3.05
C TYR A 63 11.70 -7.76 -3.97
N VAL A 64 12.81 -7.15 -3.54
CA VAL A 64 13.62 -6.29 -4.41
C VAL A 64 14.21 -7.10 -5.58
N ARG A 65 14.67 -8.34 -5.35
CA ARG A 65 15.14 -9.23 -6.42
C ARG A 65 14.03 -9.50 -7.46
N LYS A 66 12.83 -9.84 -7.04
CA LYS A 66 11.67 -10.04 -7.92
C LYS A 66 11.31 -8.77 -8.69
N LEU A 67 11.37 -7.60 -8.05
CA LEU A 67 11.13 -6.31 -8.71
C LEU A 67 12.15 -6.04 -9.81
N LEU A 68 13.44 -6.24 -9.52
CA LEU A 68 14.51 -6.03 -10.50
C LEU A 68 14.41 -7.03 -11.66
N GLU A 69 14.13 -8.30 -11.37
CA GLU A 69 13.88 -9.32 -12.40
C GLU A 69 12.70 -8.93 -13.31
N TYR A 70 11.58 -8.51 -12.73
CA TYR A 70 10.43 -8.05 -13.50
C TYR A 70 10.74 -6.84 -14.38
N CYS A 71 11.59 -5.92 -13.89
CA CYS A 71 12.05 -4.74 -14.62
C CYS A 71 13.21 -5.04 -15.59
N GLU A 72 13.69 -6.28 -15.66
CA GLU A 72 14.88 -6.67 -16.45
C GLU A 72 16.14 -5.87 -16.07
N LEU A 73 16.28 -5.56 -14.77
CA LEU A 73 17.40 -4.80 -14.22
C LEU A 73 18.35 -5.70 -13.44
N PRO A 74 19.68 -5.44 -13.51
CA PRO A 74 20.64 -6.17 -12.70
C PRO A 74 20.48 -5.87 -11.21
N TRP A 75 20.93 -6.81 -10.39
CA TRP A 75 20.99 -6.60 -8.93
C TRP A 75 22.04 -5.56 -8.57
N GLU A 76 21.67 -4.67 -7.64
CA GLU A 76 22.60 -3.74 -6.98
C GLU A 76 22.31 -3.70 -5.48
N ASP A 77 23.34 -3.86 -4.64
CA ASP A 77 23.21 -3.85 -3.18
C ASP A 77 22.67 -2.51 -2.63
N SER A 78 22.88 -1.43 -3.37
CA SER A 78 22.34 -0.11 -3.07
C SER A 78 20.82 -0.07 -3.02
N CYS A 79 20.12 -1.00 -3.69
CA CYS A 79 18.65 -1.11 -3.66
C CYS A 79 18.13 -1.43 -2.25
N LEU A 80 18.90 -2.13 -1.42
CA LEU A 80 18.54 -2.40 -0.03
C LEU A 80 18.82 -1.23 0.90
N LYS A 81 19.66 -0.28 0.46
CA LYS A 81 20.07 0.91 1.21
C LYS A 81 19.51 2.20 0.60
N PHE A 82 18.31 2.14 0.04
CA PHE A 82 17.68 3.27 -0.66
C PHE A 82 17.59 4.54 0.21
N TYR A 83 17.56 4.40 1.54
CA TYR A 83 17.51 5.50 2.50
C TYR A 83 18.84 6.28 2.60
N GLU A 84 19.95 5.73 2.10
CA GLU A 84 21.26 6.40 2.07
C GLU A 84 21.40 7.34 0.85
N THR A 85 20.42 7.36 -0.06
CA THR A 85 20.49 8.20 -1.28
C THR A 85 20.25 9.68 -0.97
N ASP A 86 21.06 10.56 -1.60
CA ASP A 86 20.89 12.03 -1.50
C ASP A 86 19.85 12.57 -2.50
N ARG A 87 19.23 11.72 -3.33
CA ARG A 87 18.25 12.14 -4.32
C ARG A 87 17.07 12.84 -3.65
N PRO A 88 16.70 14.06 -4.08
CA PRO A 88 15.56 14.77 -3.51
C PRO A 88 14.24 14.04 -3.78
N VAL A 89 13.47 13.78 -2.73
CA VAL A 89 12.14 13.18 -2.78
C VAL A 89 11.11 14.28 -2.46
N ARG A 90 10.23 14.58 -3.40
CA ARG A 90 9.24 15.67 -3.29
C ARG A 90 7.82 15.10 -3.15
N THR A 91 7.63 14.18 -2.20
CA THR A 91 6.33 13.56 -1.91
C THR A 91 6.01 13.65 -0.44
N ALA A 92 4.76 13.35 -0.05
CA ALA A 92 4.36 13.26 1.35
C ALA A 92 5.19 12.25 2.16
N SER A 93 5.82 11.28 1.48
CA SER A 93 6.66 10.23 2.08
C SER A 93 8.16 10.61 2.14
N SER A 94 8.54 11.87 1.91
CA SER A 94 9.95 12.30 1.85
C SER A 94 10.76 11.92 3.09
N GLU A 95 10.17 11.99 4.27
CA GLU A 95 10.83 11.61 5.54
C GLU A 95 10.88 10.08 5.70
N GLN A 96 9.83 9.37 5.26
CA GLN A 96 9.74 7.92 5.40
C GLN A 96 10.78 7.19 4.56
N VAL A 97 11.04 7.66 3.34
CA VAL A 97 12.04 7.04 2.44
C VAL A 97 13.49 7.30 2.86
N ARG A 98 13.73 8.12 3.88
CA ARG A 98 15.04 8.36 4.49
C ARG A 98 15.35 7.41 5.65
N GLN A 99 14.50 6.44 5.90
CA GLN A 99 14.67 5.45 6.96
C GLN A 99 14.63 4.04 6.36
N PRO A 100 15.31 3.07 6.98
CA PRO A 100 15.13 1.68 6.63
C PRO A 100 13.66 1.28 6.66
N VAL A 101 13.30 0.26 5.88
CA VAL A 101 11.94 -0.29 5.90
C VAL A 101 11.55 -0.69 7.34
N TYR A 102 10.34 -0.36 7.73
CA TYR A 102 9.82 -0.64 9.07
C TYR A 102 8.42 -1.24 9.02
N THR A 103 8.09 -2.07 10.00
CA THR A 103 6.81 -2.80 10.07
C THR A 103 5.70 -2.06 10.82
N LYS A 104 6.00 -0.91 11.45
CA LYS A 104 5.06 -0.17 12.31
C LYS A 104 3.78 0.29 11.61
N SER A 105 3.79 0.38 10.28
CA SER A 105 2.63 0.76 9.49
C SER A 105 1.73 -0.41 9.14
N VAL A 106 2.19 -1.65 9.35
CA VAL A 106 1.41 -2.87 9.09
C VAL A 106 0.40 -3.05 10.22
N HIS A 107 -0.87 -3.14 9.85
CA HIS A 107 -2.01 -3.21 10.77
C HIS A 107 -2.14 -2.01 11.72
N TYR A 108 -1.58 -0.85 11.36
CA TYR A 108 -1.67 0.35 12.18
C TYR A 108 -3.12 0.85 12.36
N TRP A 109 -3.99 0.62 11.37
CA TRP A 109 -5.42 0.92 11.40
C TRP A 109 -6.14 0.29 12.61
N ARG A 110 -5.67 -0.84 13.15
CA ARG A 110 -6.28 -1.52 14.31
C ARG A 110 -6.34 -0.67 15.58
N ASN A 111 -5.42 0.30 15.70
CA ASN A 111 -5.46 1.21 16.84
C ASN A 111 -6.64 2.19 16.79
N TYR A 112 -7.40 2.16 15.67
CA TYR A 112 -8.53 3.05 15.38
C TYR A 112 -9.71 2.27 14.80
N GLU A 113 -9.83 0.99 15.16
CA GLU A 113 -10.83 0.08 14.58
C GLU A 113 -12.25 0.57 14.82
N ASP A 114 -12.52 1.07 16.02
CA ASP A 114 -13.84 1.61 16.38
C ASP A 114 -14.20 2.86 15.55
N GLU A 115 -13.24 3.75 15.31
CA GLU A 115 -13.44 4.97 14.54
C GLU A 115 -13.49 4.70 13.02
N LEU A 116 -12.99 3.55 12.58
CA LEU A 116 -12.96 3.15 11.18
C LEU A 116 -14.08 2.19 10.77
N THR A 117 -15.09 2.00 11.62
CA THR A 117 -16.20 1.06 11.37
C THR A 117 -16.83 1.28 9.99
N GLU A 118 -17.15 2.53 9.62
CA GLU A 118 -17.71 2.88 8.32
C GLU A 118 -16.83 2.47 7.14
N LEU A 119 -15.51 2.72 7.23
CA LEU A 119 -14.55 2.30 6.21
C LEU A 119 -14.45 0.78 6.10
N ILE A 120 -14.46 0.08 7.25
CA ILE A 120 -14.40 -1.39 7.31
C ILE A 120 -15.65 -1.98 6.63
N GLU A 121 -16.85 -1.46 6.91
CA GLU A 121 -18.09 -1.89 6.30
C GLU A 121 -18.09 -1.71 4.76
N VAL A 122 -17.61 -0.56 4.28
CA VAL A 122 -17.51 -0.29 2.83
C VAL A 122 -16.52 -1.25 2.17
N LEU A 123 -15.39 -1.55 2.81
CA LEU A 123 -14.35 -2.41 2.26
C LEU A 123 -14.61 -3.92 2.47
N ASP A 124 -15.53 -4.32 3.34
CA ASP A 124 -15.81 -5.71 3.69
C ASP A 124 -15.91 -6.66 2.48
N PRO A 125 -16.61 -6.29 1.37
CA PRO A 125 -16.73 -7.17 0.21
C PRO A 125 -15.40 -7.52 -0.48
N ILE A 126 -14.35 -6.72 -0.29
CA ILE A 126 -13.05 -6.91 -0.93
C ILE A 126 -11.96 -7.40 0.01
N LEU A 127 -12.13 -7.27 1.33
CA LEU A 127 -11.12 -7.65 2.33
C LEU A 127 -10.67 -9.11 2.21
N PRO A 128 -11.55 -10.10 1.91
CA PRO A 128 -11.15 -11.50 1.75
C PRO A 128 -10.15 -11.75 0.60
N ARG A 129 -9.98 -10.80 -0.32
CA ARG A 129 -8.98 -10.89 -1.40
C ARG A 129 -7.53 -10.72 -0.90
N PHE A 130 -7.33 -10.23 0.33
CA PHE A 130 -6.02 -9.87 0.88
C PHE A 130 -5.61 -10.86 1.97
N LYS A 131 -4.50 -11.58 1.73
CA LYS A 131 -3.99 -12.64 2.62
C LYS A 131 -3.79 -12.20 4.07
N HIS A 132 -3.33 -10.96 4.25
CA HIS A 132 -3.02 -10.42 5.57
C HIS A 132 -4.26 -10.00 6.37
N TYR A 133 -5.45 -10.02 5.73
CA TYR A 133 -6.71 -9.75 6.42
C TYR A 133 -7.24 -10.96 7.20
N GLU A 134 -7.02 -12.19 6.70
CA GLU A 134 -7.55 -13.41 7.32
C GLU A 134 -7.02 -13.67 8.74
N HIS A 135 -5.84 -13.13 9.09
CA HIS A 135 -5.29 -13.22 10.45
C HIS A 135 -5.95 -12.25 11.45
N ILE A 136 -6.87 -11.41 11.00
CA ILE A 136 -7.53 -10.36 11.78
C ILE A 136 -8.75 -10.89 12.53
N ASN A 137 -9.49 -11.82 11.96
CA ASN A 137 -10.78 -12.30 12.47
C ASN A 137 -10.70 -13.51 13.41
N ARG A 138 -9.53 -13.82 13.99
CA ARG A 138 -9.35 -14.99 14.87
C ARG A 138 -8.62 -14.64 16.16
N VAL A 139 -9.25 -13.80 16.99
CA VAL A 139 -9.00 -13.79 18.43
C VAL A 139 -10.34 -13.77 19.15
#